data_39e53f5e62620678d42bc77104c4d972
#
_entry.id   39e53f5e62620678d42bc77104c4d972
#
_cell.length_a   1.000
_cell.length_b   1.000
_cell.length_c   1.000
_cell.angle_alpha   90.00
_cell.angle_beta   90.00
_cell.angle_gamma   90.00
#
_symmetry.space_group_name_H-M   'P 1'
#
loop_
_entity.id
_entity.type
_entity.pdbx_description
1 polymer ?
#
loop_
_entity_poly.entity_id
_entity_poly.type
_entity_poly.pdbx_seq_one_letter_code
_entity_poly.pdbx_strand_id
1 'polypeptide(L)'
;MKNMNKKSIIFGLMLLLGTSIFAQAIKFSAKDIDGKNVSEKVFADSKITMVNVWGTFCGPCIREMPDLGVLNKKYGDDFQIVGIVIDTVNSKGLVNAKTVNSAKNIVKTTGADYLHIIPDSSLLNGVLSEVYAVPTTFFVDSSGRIVGKVYTGSRTLKQWQEIVESFLQTR
;
A
#
# COMPACT_ATOMS: atom_id res chain seq x y z
N MET A 1 14.03 -65.14 28.24
CA MET A 1 13.86 -63.78 28.72
C MET A 1 14.55 -62.88 27.73
N LYS A 2 13.81 -62.20 26.82
CA LYS A 2 14.35 -61.35 25.74
C LYS A 2 13.88 -59.93 25.99
N ASN A 3 14.86 -59.03 26.23
CA ASN A 3 14.64 -57.58 26.34
C ASN A 3 14.19 -56.97 24.99
N MET A 4 13.01 -56.39 24.96
CA MET A 4 12.54 -55.58 23.85
C MET A 4 12.91 -54.13 24.11
N ASN A 5 13.88 -53.59 23.30
CA ASN A 5 14.22 -52.18 23.24
C ASN A 5 13.11 -51.38 22.57
N LYS A 6 12.43 -50.54 23.34
CA LYS A 6 11.50 -49.51 22.83
C LYS A 6 12.32 -48.36 22.21
N LYS A 7 12.47 -48.34 20.91
CA LYS A 7 12.96 -47.15 20.20
C LYS A 7 11.82 -46.14 20.13
N SER A 8 11.89 -45.07 20.93
CA SER A 8 11.03 -43.91 20.83
C SER A 8 11.33 -43.18 19.51
N ILE A 9 10.42 -43.26 18.56
CA ILE A 9 10.44 -42.44 17.38
C ILE A 9 9.80 -41.09 17.76
N ILE A 10 10.65 -40.09 18.01
CA ILE A 10 10.22 -38.69 18.16
C ILE A 10 9.94 -38.17 16.75
N PHE A 11 8.69 -38.17 16.36
CA PHE A 11 8.23 -37.51 15.13
C PHE A 11 8.21 -36.01 15.40
N GLY A 12 9.31 -35.33 15.04
CA GLY A 12 9.41 -33.89 15.11
C GLY A 12 8.43 -33.27 14.11
N LEU A 13 7.29 -32.76 14.60
CA LEU A 13 6.35 -31.96 13.85
C LEU A 13 7.01 -30.59 13.56
N MET A 14 7.67 -30.48 12.42
CA MET A 14 8.24 -29.25 11.93
C MET A 14 7.08 -28.36 11.42
N LEU A 15 6.59 -27.51 12.34
CA LEU A 15 5.59 -26.49 12.01
C LEU A 15 6.24 -25.48 11.06
N LEU A 16 5.99 -25.63 9.75
CA LEU A 16 6.33 -24.61 8.75
C LEU A 16 5.43 -23.40 9.02
N LEU A 17 5.92 -22.46 9.84
CA LEU A 17 5.36 -21.11 9.95
C LEU A 17 5.64 -20.38 8.64
N GLY A 18 4.78 -20.60 7.67
CA GLY A 18 4.69 -19.72 6.50
C GLY A 18 4.25 -18.34 6.97
N THR A 19 5.21 -17.46 7.26
CA THR A 19 4.92 -16.06 7.53
C THR A 19 4.43 -15.43 6.24
N SER A 20 3.11 -15.22 6.12
CA SER A 20 2.53 -14.43 5.03
C SER A 20 3.19 -13.05 5.04
N ILE A 21 3.69 -12.59 3.89
CA ILE A 21 4.30 -11.25 3.71
C ILE A 21 3.33 -10.15 4.20
N PHE A 22 2.02 -10.40 4.15
CA PHE A 22 0.98 -9.50 4.65
C PHE A 22 0.85 -9.43 6.18
N ALA A 23 1.52 -10.30 6.93
CA ALA A 23 1.50 -10.26 8.40
C ALA A 23 2.48 -9.23 8.99
N GLN A 24 3.43 -8.73 8.20
CA GLN A 24 4.43 -7.76 8.63
C GLN A 24 3.99 -6.34 8.29
N ALA A 25 4.24 -5.40 9.23
CA ALA A 25 3.99 -3.98 8.99
C ALA A 25 4.90 -3.44 7.87
N ILE A 26 4.34 -2.64 6.98
CA ILE A 26 5.09 -1.96 5.91
C ILE A 26 6.08 -0.99 6.54
N LYS A 27 7.34 -1.08 6.13
CA LYS A 27 8.43 -0.20 6.53
C LYS A 27 9.04 0.46 5.32
N PHE A 28 9.26 1.78 5.39
CA PHE A 28 9.92 2.54 4.34
C PHE A 28 10.52 3.84 4.86
N SER A 29 11.47 4.39 4.10
CA SER A 29 12.02 5.73 4.31
C SER A 29 12.27 6.35 2.92
N ALA A 30 11.31 7.12 2.45
CA ALA A 30 11.21 7.58 1.08
C ALA A 30 11.10 9.12 1.02
N LYS A 31 10.89 9.65 -0.17
CA LYS A 31 10.48 11.02 -0.40
C LYS A 31 9.10 11.06 -1.04
N ASP A 32 8.36 12.11 -0.76
CA ASP A 32 7.19 12.45 -1.55
C ASP A 32 7.59 13.09 -2.91
N ILE A 33 6.61 13.30 -3.78
CA ILE A 33 6.85 13.93 -5.08
C ILE A 33 7.37 15.36 -4.97
N ASP A 34 7.22 16.03 -3.82
CA ASP A 34 7.75 17.37 -3.54
C ASP A 34 9.16 17.37 -2.93
N GLY A 35 9.70 16.17 -2.66
CA GLY A 35 11.06 15.98 -2.17
C GLY A 35 11.17 15.97 -0.63
N LYS A 36 10.04 16.02 0.10
CA LYS A 36 10.02 15.92 1.57
C LYS A 36 10.23 14.47 2.00
N ASN A 37 10.94 14.27 3.11
CA ASN A 37 11.13 12.94 3.67
C ASN A 37 9.84 12.42 4.30
N VAL A 38 9.49 11.18 3.99
CA VAL A 38 8.30 10.46 4.46
C VAL A 38 8.70 9.07 4.90
N SER A 39 8.10 8.56 5.96
CA SER A 39 8.31 7.18 6.41
C SER A 39 6.97 6.52 6.76
N GLU A 40 7.02 5.23 7.12
CA GLU A 40 5.84 4.48 7.57
C GLU A 40 5.08 5.14 8.73
N LYS A 41 5.68 6.12 9.41
CA LYS A 41 5.01 6.85 10.49
C LYS A 41 3.76 7.57 10.02
N VAL A 42 3.67 7.90 8.73
CA VAL A 42 2.46 8.51 8.13
C VAL A 42 1.20 7.67 8.35
N PHE A 43 1.32 6.36 8.51
CA PHE A 43 0.17 5.49 8.77
C PHE A 43 -0.46 5.71 10.15
N ALA A 44 0.30 6.29 11.10
CA ALA A 44 -0.21 6.60 12.43
C ALA A 44 -1.10 7.86 12.47
N ASP A 45 -1.15 8.63 11.38
CA ASP A 45 -1.92 9.89 11.30
C ASP A 45 -3.43 9.66 11.13
N SER A 46 -3.85 8.39 10.87
CA SER A 46 -5.27 8.03 10.78
C SER A 46 -5.53 6.59 11.21
N LYS A 47 -6.81 6.25 11.45
CA LYS A 47 -7.19 4.87 11.82
C LYS A 47 -6.98 3.90 10.66
N ILE A 48 -7.30 4.34 9.45
CA ILE A 48 -7.17 3.56 8.21
C ILE A 48 -6.55 4.44 7.13
N THR A 49 -5.50 3.92 6.49
CA THR A 49 -4.91 4.51 5.30
C THR A 49 -5.21 3.65 4.08
N MET A 50 -5.79 4.24 3.05
CA MET A 50 -5.92 3.66 1.72
C MET A 50 -4.63 3.92 0.95
N VAL A 51 -3.87 2.88 0.64
CA VAL A 51 -2.68 2.99 -0.22
C VAL A 51 -3.09 2.68 -1.65
N ASN A 52 -2.96 3.68 -2.53
CA ASN A 52 -3.27 3.57 -3.96
C ASN A 52 -1.97 3.59 -4.77
N VAL A 53 -1.65 2.47 -5.40
CA VAL A 53 -0.49 2.32 -6.29
C VAL A 53 -0.90 2.68 -7.71
N TRP A 54 -0.23 3.68 -8.29
CA TRP A 54 -0.56 4.22 -9.60
C TRP A 54 0.68 4.59 -10.41
N GLY A 55 0.51 4.91 -11.69
CA GLY A 55 1.59 5.36 -12.56
C GLY A 55 1.14 6.48 -13.50
N THR A 56 2.07 7.32 -13.92
CA THR A 56 1.77 8.49 -14.80
C THR A 56 1.26 8.07 -16.19
N PHE A 57 1.50 6.82 -16.59
CA PHE A 57 1.02 6.21 -17.83
C PHE A 57 -0.37 5.57 -17.71
N CYS A 58 -0.90 5.48 -16.48
CA CYS A 58 -2.11 4.70 -16.18
C CYS A 58 -3.38 5.55 -16.36
N GLY A 59 -4.02 5.48 -17.49
CA GLY A 59 -5.27 6.22 -17.77
C GLY A 59 -6.40 5.94 -16.78
N PRO A 60 -6.72 4.68 -16.40
CA PRO A 60 -7.71 4.38 -15.36
C PRO A 60 -7.37 4.98 -13.99
N CYS A 61 -6.09 4.97 -13.59
CA CYS A 61 -5.65 5.60 -12.34
C CYS A 61 -5.97 7.11 -12.33
N ILE A 62 -5.60 7.81 -13.42
CA ILE A 62 -5.80 9.25 -13.53
C ILE A 62 -7.30 9.61 -13.51
N ARG A 63 -8.14 8.78 -14.12
CA ARG A 63 -9.59 9.04 -14.13
C ARG A 63 -10.25 8.88 -12.75
N GLU A 64 -9.75 8.02 -11.86
CA GLU A 64 -10.32 7.89 -10.51
C GLU A 64 -9.78 8.92 -9.50
N MET A 65 -8.64 9.58 -9.80
CA MET A 65 -7.98 10.51 -8.86
C MET A 65 -8.88 11.65 -8.35
N PRO A 66 -9.75 12.29 -9.17
CA PRO A 66 -10.69 13.29 -8.65
C PRO A 66 -11.61 12.73 -7.55
N ASP A 67 -12.12 11.53 -7.74
CA ASP A 67 -12.96 10.84 -6.75
C ASP A 67 -12.18 10.52 -5.48
N LEU A 68 -10.92 10.10 -5.61
CA LEU A 68 -10.02 9.86 -4.47
C LEU A 68 -9.72 11.16 -3.71
N GLY A 69 -9.53 12.30 -4.41
CA GLY A 69 -9.37 13.60 -3.78
C GLY A 69 -10.59 14.02 -2.94
N VAL A 70 -11.80 13.75 -3.42
CA VAL A 70 -13.05 13.95 -2.66
C VAL A 70 -13.11 13.01 -1.47
N LEU A 71 -12.79 11.74 -1.67
CA LEU A 71 -12.83 10.70 -0.65
C LEU A 71 -11.88 11.01 0.52
N ASN A 72 -10.66 11.46 0.21
CA ASN A 72 -9.64 11.80 1.21
C ASN A 72 -10.09 12.87 2.21
N LYS A 73 -10.96 13.78 1.78
CA LYS A 73 -11.46 14.90 2.61
C LYS A 73 -12.73 14.55 3.41
N LYS A 74 -13.35 13.39 3.12
CA LYS A 74 -14.68 13.06 3.63
C LYS A 74 -14.72 12.65 5.10
N TYR A 75 -13.69 11.92 5.57
CA TYR A 75 -13.74 11.23 6.88
C TYR A 75 -12.80 11.83 7.94
N GLY A 76 -12.17 12.99 7.68
CA GLY A 76 -11.29 13.68 8.62
C GLY A 76 -10.11 12.80 9.04
N ASP A 77 -9.78 12.81 10.33
CA ASP A 77 -8.64 12.11 10.91
C ASP A 77 -8.81 10.57 10.97
N ASP A 78 -9.99 10.06 10.68
CA ASP A 78 -10.24 8.61 10.71
C ASP A 78 -9.70 7.89 9.46
N PHE A 79 -9.49 8.64 8.36
CA PHE A 79 -9.11 8.09 7.08
C PHE A 79 -8.20 9.03 6.29
N GLN A 80 -7.22 8.46 5.64
CA GLN A 80 -6.38 9.17 4.66
C GLN A 80 -6.09 8.30 3.44
N ILE A 81 -5.63 8.95 2.37
CA ILE A 81 -5.11 8.27 1.19
C ILE A 81 -3.62 8.58 1.03
N VAL A 82 -2.84 7.55 0.71
CA VAL A 82 -1.44 7.66 0.33
C VAL A 82 -1.27 7.05 -1.06
N GLY A 83 -0.83 7.85 -2.03
CA GLY A 83 -0.47 7.39 -3.37
C GLY A 83 0.97 6.89 -3.40
N ILE A 84 1.24 5.82 -4.14
CA ILE A 84 2.61 5.41 -4.50
C ILE A 84 2.74 5.47 -6.02
N VAL A 85 3.68 6.29 -6.51
CA VAL A 85 3.86 6.54 -7.95
C VAL A 85 4.94 5.61 -8.50
N ILE A 86 4.53 4.44 -9.00
CA ILE A 86 5.43 3.31 -9.26
C ILE A 86 6.48 3.59 -10.35
N ASP A 87 6.20 4.45 -11.33
CA ASP A 87 7.08 4.75 -12.46
C ASP A 87 8.01 5.96 -12.24
N THR A 88 8.01 6.53 -11.04
CA THR A 88 8.95 7.61 -10.67
C THR A 88 10.38 7.12 -10.43
N VAL A 89 10.58 5.81 -10.36
CA VAL A 89 11.90 5.17 -10.27
C VAL A 89 12.06 4.13 -11.38
N ASN A 90 13.30 3.91 -11.80
CA ASN A 90 13.63 2.81 -12.71
C ASN A 90 13.87 1.49 -11.95
N SER A 91 14.15 0.41 -12.68
CA SER A 91 14.44 -0.92 -12.10
C SER A 91 15.64 -0.98 -11.15
N LYS A 92 16.50 0.07 -11.16
CA LYS A 92 17.62 0.23 -10.23
C LYS A 92 17.29 1.14 -9.03
N GLY A 93 16.05 1.56 -8.89
CA GLY A 93 15.61 2.49 -7.83
C GLY A 93 16.05 3.95 -8.04
N LEU A 94 16.56 4.30 -9.23
CA LEU A 94 16.97 5.67 -9.53
C LEU A 94 15.76 6.51 -9.92
N VAL A 95 15.62 7.67 -9.27
CA VAL A 95 14.51 8.60 -9.48
C VAL A 95 14.55 9.22 -10.88
N ASN A 96 13.43 9.21 -11.57
CA ASN A 96 13.22 9.88 -12.86
C ASN A 96 12.53 11.23 -12.65
N ALA A 97 13.29 12.31 -12.69
CA ALA A 97 12.79 13.67 -12.46
C ALA A 97 11.68 14.08 -13.47
N LYS A 98 11.73 13.62 -14.72
CA LYS A 98 10.69 13.90 -15.72
C LYS A 98 9.36 13.26 -15.30
N THR A 99 9.38 12.02 -14.85
CA THR A 99 8.18 11.31 -14.38
C THR A 99 7.64 11.91 -13.09
N VAL A 100 8.51 12.32 -12.16
CA VAL A 100 8.09 13.06 -10.95
C VAL A 100 7.37 14.36 -11.32
N ASN A 101 7.88 15.14 -12.27
CA ASN A 101 7.21 16.36 -12.75
C ASN A 101 5.86 16.04 -13.42
N SER A 102 5.78 14.96 -14.19
CA SER A 102 4.50 14.48 -14.75
C SER A 102 3.51 14.13 -13.65
N ALA A 103 3.95 13.42 -12.61
CA ALA A 103 3.11 13.07 -11.47
C ALA A 103 2.56 14.32 -10.76
N LYS A 104 3.40 15.32 -10.48
CA LYS A 104 2.98 16.61 -9.91
C LYS A 104 1.89 17.28 -10.74
N ASN A 105 2.06 17.34 -12.07
CA ASN A 105 1.07 17.92 -12.96
C ASN A 105 -0.26 17.16 -12.92
N ILE A 106 -0.22 15.83 -12.92
CA ILE A 106 -1.42 14.97 -12.81
C ILE A 106 -2.14 15.23 -11.48
N VAL A 107 -1.44 15.20 -10.36
CA VAL A 107 -1.99 15.49 -9.04
C VAL A 107 -2.67 16.85 -9.01
N LYS A 108 -2.00 17.89 -9.51
CA LYS A 108 -2.54 19.24 -9.58
C LYS A 108 -3.81 19.32 -10.43
N THR A 109 -3.81 18.71 -11.62
CA THR A 109 -4.94 18.80 -12.57
C THR A 109 -6.13 17.94 -12.15
N THR A 110 -5.92 16.86 -11.42
CA THR A 110 -6.99 15.97 -10.94
C THR A 110 -7.53 16.39 -9.58
N GLY A 111 -6.85 17.28 -8.86
CA GLY A 111 -7.23 17.65 -7.49
C GLY A 111 -7.02 16.51 -6.46
N ALA A 112 -6.15 15.55 -6.79
CA ALA A 112 -5.76 14.45 -5.90
C ALA A 112 -4.78 14.94 -4.82
N ASP A 113 -5.24 15.89 -4.01
CA ASP A 113 -4.48 16.64 -3.01
C ASP A 113 -4.31 15.82 -1.72
N TYR A 114 -3.57 14.71 -1.84
CA TYR A 114 -3.12 13.85 -0.75
C TYR A 114 -1.66 13.46 -0.95
N LEU A 115 -1.04 12.78 0.00
CA LEU A 115 0.37 12.40 -0.07
C LEU A 115 0.66 11.44 -1.23
N HIS A 116 1.69 11.74 -2.03
CA HIS A 116 2.18 10.86 -3.10
C HIS A 116 3.66 10.56 -2.89
N ILE A 117 4.01 9.26 -2.77
CA ILE A 117 5.35 8.78 -2.43
C ILE A 117 6.08 8.29 -3.69
N ILE A 118 7.36 8.64 -3.78
CA ILE A 118 8.33 8.02 -4.68
C ILE A 118 8.82 6.75 -3.98
N PRO A 119 8.60 5.53 -4.51
CA PRO A 119 8.94 4.31 -3.78
C PRO A 119 10.45 4.17 -3.57
N ASP A 120 10.83 3.77 -2.36
CA ASP A 120 12.18 3.35 -2.02
C ASP A 120 12.39 1.85 -2.27
N SER A 121 13.61 1.36 -2.03
CA SER A 121 13.95 -0.05 -2.20
C SER A 121 13.14 -0.98 -1.26
N SER A 122 12.76 -0.50 -0.08
CA SER A 122 11.96 -1.28 0.87
C SER A 122 10.54 -1.50 0.35
N LEU A 123 9.91 -0.46 -0.21
CA LEU A 123 8.62 -0.57 -0.87
C LEU A 123 8.70 -1.45 -2.12
N LEU A 124 9.72 -1.25 -2.98
CA LEU A 124 9.90 -2.00 -4.23
C LEU A 124 10.09 -3.50 -4.00
N ASN A 125 10.92 -3.88 -3.02
CA ASN A 125 11.22 -5.28 -2.69
C ASN A 125 10.22 -5.90 -1.70
N GLY A 126 9.37 -5.08 -1.08
CA GLY A 126 8.32 -5.48 -0.16
C GLY A 126 6.95 -5.52 -0.83
N VAL A 127 6.03 -4.68 -0.38
CA VAL A 127 4.62 -4.70 -0.79
C VAL A 127 4.42 -4.48 -2.30
N LEU A 128 5.29 -3.74 -2.97
CA LEU A 128 5.17 -3.49 -4.41
C LEU A 128 5.63 -4.68 -5.27
N SER A 129 6.40 -5.64 -4.73
CA SER A 129 6.77 -6.86 -5.46
C SER A 129 5.57 -7.74 -5.83
N GLU A 130 4.45 -7.58 -5.13
CA GLU A 130 3.18 -8.27 -5.36
C GLU A 130 2.20 -7.47 -6.24
N VAL A 131 2.63 -6.30 -6.75
CA VAL A 131 1.78 -5.43 -7.58
C VAL A 131 2.06 -5.67 -9.05
N TYR A 132 1.18 -6.39 -9.74
CA TYR A 132 1.32 -6.76 -11.16
C TYR A 132 0.54 -5.85 -12.11
N ALA A 133 -0.34 -5.01 -11.60
CA ALA A 133 -1.16 -4.09 -12.39
C ALA A 133 -1.48 -2.80 -11.61
N VAL A 134 -1.79 -1.71 -12.32
CA VAL A 134 -2.23 -0.46 -11.70
C VAL A 134 -3.57 0.00 -12.31
N PRO A 135 -4.46 0.61 -11.52
CA PRO A 135 -4.29 0.88 -10.09
C PRO A 135 -4.43 -0.41 -9.25
N THR A 136 -3.61 -0.52 -8.23
CA THR A 136 -3.78 -1.50 -7.16
C THR A 136 -3.93 -0.75 -5.85
N THR A 137 -4.93 -1.15 -5.06
CA THR A 137 -5.26 -0.48 -3.80
C THR A 137 -5.37 -1.49 -2.67
N PHE A 138 -4.77 -1.17 -1.54
CA PHE A 138 -4.89 -1.91 -0.29
C PHE A 138 -5.04 -0.96 0.88
N PHE A 139 -5.49 -1.48 2.02
CA PHE A 139 -5.70 -0.70 3.23
C PHE A 139 -4.70 -1.08 4.30
N VAL A 140 -4.27 -0.09 5.10
CA VAL A 140 -3.31 -0.27 6.20
C VAL A 140 -3.91 0.32 7.47
N ASP A 141 -3.69 -0.36 8.59
CA ASP A 141 -4.03 0.19 9.90
C ASP A 141 -2.94 1.18 10.39
N SER A 142 -3.20 1.85 11.50
CA SER A 142 -2.27 2.83 12.10
C SER A 142 -0.91 2.26 12.51
N SER A 143 -0.76 0.94 12.55
CA SER A 143 0.52 0.26 12.80
C SER A 143 1.27 -0.11 11.51
N GLY A 144 0.71 0.21 10.34
CA GLY A 144 1.30 -0.11 9.04
C GLY A 144 1.03 -1.52 8.55
N ARG A 145 0.11 -2.28 9.14
CA ARG A 145 -0.27 -3.63 8.70
C ARG A 145 -1.37 -3.57 7.67
N ILE A 146 -1.26 -4.36 6.61
CA ILE A 146 -2.32 -4.51 5.61
C ILE A 146 -3.53 -5.17 6.26
N VAL A 147 -4.71 -4.57 6.04
CA VAL A 147 -6.00 -5.06 6.53
C VAL A 147 -6.97 -5.28 5.37
N GLY A 148 -7.80 -6.31 5.49
CA GLY A 148 -8.75 -6.67 4.45
C GLY A 148 -8.08 -7.27 3.21
N LYS A 149 -8.66 -7.01 2.03
CA LYS A 149 -8.20 -7.54 0.75
C LYS A 149 -7.55 -6.47 -0.12
N VAL A 150 -6.79 -6.90 -1.11
CA VAL A 150 -6.21 -6.06 -2.16
C VAL A 150 -7.22 -5.91 -3.31
N TYR A 151 -7.31 -4.73 -3.87
CA TYR A 151 -8.20 -4.39 -4.97
C TYR A 151 -7.40 -4.00 -6.20
N THR A 152 -7.63 -4.66 -7.32
CA THR A 152 -7.04 -4.31 -8.63
C THR A 152 -8.09 -3.63 -9.51
N GLY A 153 -7.67 -2.61 -10.25
CA GLY A 153 -8.52 -1.81 -11.14
C GLY A 153 -9.22 -0.65 -10.43
N SER A 154 -9.56 0.38 -11.21
CA SER A 154 -10.23 1.61 -10.75
C SER A 154 -11.68 1.34 -10.31
N ARG A 155 -12.17 2.19 -9.40
CA ARG A 155 -13.55 2.14 -8.89
C ARG A 155 -14.16 3.53 -8.85
N THR A 156 -15.49 3.57 -8.81
CA THR A 156 -16.24 4.83 -8.63
C THR A 156 -16.13 5.30 -7.18
N LEU A 157 -16.36 6.58 -6.95
CA LEU A 157 -16.43 7.18 -5.61
C LEU A 157 -17.36 6.38 -4.69
N LYS A 158 -18.55 6.01 -5.16
CA LYS A 158 -19.53 5.24 -4.37
C LYS A 158 -18.96 3.89 -3.91
N GLN A 159 -18.33 3.15 -4.81
CA GLN A 159 -17.71 1.87 -4.48
C GLN A 159 -16.59 2.00 -3.45
N TRP A 160 -15.76 3.05 -3.58
CA TRP A 160 -14.72 3.33 -2.58
C TRP A 160 -15.31 3.74 -1.23
N GLN A 161 -16.37 4.56 -1.23
CA GLN A 161 -17.07 4.94 0.01
C GLN A 161 -17.60 3.72 0.78
N GLU A 162 -18.28 2.80 0.09
CA GLU A 162 -18.81 1.56 0.69
C GLU A 162 -17.68 0.71 1.31
N ILE A 163 -16.53 0.63 0.64
CA ILE A 163 -15.37 -0.12 1.15
C ILE A 163 -14.78 0.57 2.38
N VAL A 164 -14.53 1.88 2.33
CA VAL A 164 -13.96 2.66 3.44
C VAL A 164 -14.88 2.60 4.66
N GLU A 165 -16.19 2.80 4.47
CA GLU A 165 -17.18 2.75 5.54
C GLU A 165 -17.21 1.39 6.24
N SER A 166 -17.00 0.28 5.49
CA SER A 166 -16.91 -1.05 6.09
C SER A 166 -15.72 -1.20 7.05
N PHE A 167 -14.60 -0.51 6.78
CA PHE A 167 -13.45 -0.50 7.68
C PHE A 167 -13.67 0.39 8.91
N LEU A 168 -14.33 1.53 8.74
CA LEU A 168 -14.55 2.50 9.83
C LEU A 168 -15.63 2.02 10.82
N GLN A 169 -16.62 1.24 10.37
CA GLN A 169 -17.70 0.71 11.22
C GLN A 169 -17.26 -0.49 12.06
N THR A 170 -16.21 -1.22 11.66
CA THR A 170 -15.80 -2.49 12.29
C THR A 170 -14.79 -2.28 13.43
N ARG A 171 -14.46 -1.05 13.81
CA ARG A 171 -13.42 -0.72 14.81
C ARG A 171 -13.90 0.24 15.89
#